data_7ad7edba149808a598f8e30ecf83a34a
#
_entry.id   7ad7edba149808a598f8e30ecf83a34a
#
_cell.length_a   1.000
_cell.length_b   1.000
_cell.length_c   1.000
_cell.angle_alpha   90.00
_cell.angle_beta   90.00
_cell.angle_gamma   90.00
#
_symmetry.space_group_name_H-M   'P 1'
#
loop_
_entity.id
_entity.type
_entity.pdbx_description
1 polymer ?
#
loop_
_entity_poly.entity_id
_entity_poly.type
_entity_poly.pdbx_seq_one_letter_code
_entity_poly.pdbx_strand_id
1 'polypeptide(L)'
;MKIARVTTVLAVMLCLAAIVLAQAPRGGGGATPTPQAGAAPAAGANRGPTAPPMELTTTGWQDGAIIPNKYTQAVQMTVSPALTWTNAPAGTQSFVLHFHDPDVALTGTTNDQVHWLVWNIPATTTSFAEGMPAGAILPDGSRQISASGQVYRGPGAPAAGPYHHYTFEIYALDVKLDTVEPGANEQETRTKVMAAMQGHVRGKAVMFGLFRRPGA
;
A
#
# COMPACT_ATOMS: atom_id res chain seq x y z
N MET A 1 8.79 62.32 1.01
CA MET A 1 8.26 61.30 1.97
C MET A 1 9.33 60.27 2.24
N LYS A 2 9.85 60.19 3.49
CA LYS A 2 11.02 59.41 3.86
C LYS A 2 10.58 57.96 4.18
N ILE A 3 11.21 57.00 3.52
CA ILE A 3 11.00 55.56 3.78
C ILE A 3 12.06 55.10 4.79
N ALA A 4 11.63 54.70 5.98
CA ALA A 4 12.48 54.14 7.02
C ALA A 4 12.78 52.68 6.74
N ARG A 5 14.07 52.35 6.67
CA ARG A 5 14.57 50.97 6.62
C ARG A 5 14.73 50.45 8.06
N VAL A 6 14.01 49.37 8.39
CA VAL A 6 14.21 48.65 9.66
C VAL A 6 15.19 47.51 9.39
N THR A 7 16.35 47.59 10.04
CA THR A 7 17.39 46.53 9.98
C THR A 7 17.21 45.66 11.22
N THR A 8 16.83 44.39 11.01
CA THR A 8 16.74 43.40 12.08
C THR A 8 18.08 42.70 12.21
N VAL A 9 18.74 42.87 13.37
CA VAL A 9 19.98 42.18 13.75
C VAL A 9 19.63 40.83 14.37
N LEU A 10 20.12 39.76 13.74
CA LEU A 10 19.98 38.39 14.25
C LEU A 10 21.18 38.06 15.12
N ALA A 11 20.97 37.91 16.43
CA ALA A 11 21.99 37.47 17.37
C ALA A 11 22.10 35.94 17.37
N VAL A 12 23.25 35.42 16.92
CA VAL A 12 23.60 34.01 17.01
C VAL A 12 24.25 33.73 18.37
N MET A 13 23.57 33.00 19.24
CA MET A 13 24.16 32.45 20.48
C MET A 13 24.86 31.14 20.17
N LEU A 14 26.18 31.13 20.30
CA LEU A 14 27.03 29.95 20.29
C LEU A 14 27.05 29.34 21.70
N CYS A 15 26.43 28.16 21.91
CA CYS A 15 26.64 27.37 23.13
C CYS A 15 27.83 26.43 22.93
N LEU A 16 28.95 26.73 23.60
CA LEU A 16 30.08 25.80 23.76
C LEU A 16 29.72 24.78 24.85
N ALA A 17 29.58 23.52 24.49
CA ALA A 17 29.52 22.41 25.44
C ALA A 17 30.96 21.91 25.72
N ALA A 18 31.43 22.08 26.95
CA ALA A 18 32.70 21.54 27.41
C ALA A 18 32.58 20.02 27.68
N ILE A 19 33.37 19.23 26.97
CA ILE A 19 33.49 17.78 27.23
C ILE A 19 34.54 17.59 28.34
N VAL A 20 34.11 17.14 29.52
CA VAL A 20 34.98 16.70 30.61
C VAL A 20 35.30 15.23 30.37
N LEU A 21 36.57 14.94 30.03
CA LEU A 21 37.10 13.58 30.05
C LEU A 21 37.43 13.19 31.49
N ALA A 22 36.66 12.28 32.07
CA ALA A 22 37.02 11.61 33.32
C ALA A 22 37.87 10.37 33.00
N GLN A 23 39.14 10.38 33.38
CA GLN A 23 40.01 9.20 33.37
C GLN A 23 39.69 8.31 34.57
N ALA A 24 39.37 7.04 34.31
CA ALA A 24 39.23 6.03 35.36
C ALA A 24 40.58 5.39 35.72
N PRO A 25 40.81 5.01 37.00
CA PRO A 25 42.06 4.39 37.42
C PRO A 25 42.16 2.93 36.96
N ARG A 26 43.34 2.55 36.48
CA ARG A 26 43.72 1.17 36.20
C ARG A 26 43.99 0.42 37.53
N GLY A 27 43.07 -0.50 37.85
CA GLY A 27 43.31 -1.52 38.90
C GLY A 27 43.23 -2.90 38.24
N GLY A 28 44.34 -3.66 38.33
CA GLY A 28 44.42 -5.00 37.77
C GLY A 28 43.72 -6.05 38.64
N GLY A 29 43.23 -7.09 38.02
CA GLY A 29 42.67 -8.28 38.64
C GLY A 29 42.03 -9.14 37.57
N GLY A 30 42.80 -10.11 37.04
CA GLY A 30 42.29 -11.06 36.05
C GLY A 30 41.26 -12.00 36.68
N ALA A 31 40.05 -11.98 36.14
CA ALA A 31 39.11 -13.08 36.24
C ALA A 31 38.63 -13.37 34.80
N THR A 32 38.98 -14.53 34.30
CA THR A 32 38.48 -15.09 33.06
C THR A 32 36.97 -15.22 33.15
N PRO A 33 36.17 -14.62 32.24
CA PRO A 33 34.74 -14.87 32.23
C PRO A 33 34.49 -16.31 31.79
N THR A 34 33.89 -17.10 32.66
CA THR A 34 33.30 -18.39 32.31
C THR A 34 32.26 -18.17 31.19
N PRO A 35 32.25 -18.98 30.10
CA PRO A 35 31.22 -18.87 29.11
C PRO A 35 29.86 -19.21 29.74
N GLN A 36 29.02 -18.19 29.89
CA GLN A 36 27.64 -18.40 30.28
C GLN A 36 26.98 -19.16 29.11
N ALA A 37 26.61 -20.42 29.37
CA ALA A 37 25.87 -21.23 28.42
C ALA A 37 24.63 -20.42 28.00
N GLY A 38 24.60 -20.00 26.74
CA GLY A 38 23.46 -19.31 26.16
C GLY A 38 22.22 -20.18 26.37
N ALA A 39 21.21 -19.62 27.02
CA ALA A 39 19.89 -20.25 27.07
C ALA A 39 19.48 -20.60 25.65
N ALA A 40 19.27 -21.88 25.40
CA ALA A 40 18.72 -22.34 24.12
C ALA A 40 17.41 -21.55 23.86
N PRO A 41 17.16 -21.08 22.65
CA PRO A 41 15.89 -20.42 22.33
C PRO A 41 14.77 -21.39 22.72
N ALA A 42 13.82 -20.91 23.51
CA ALA A 42 12.66 -21.68 23.93
C ALA A 42 12.06 -22.33 22.68
N ALA A 43 11.98 -23.66 22.68
CA ALA A 43 11.38 -24.45 21.63
C ALA A 43 10.02 -23.83 21.29
N GLY A 44 9.84 -23.49 20.01
CA GLY A 44 8.71 -22.73 19.52
C GLY A 44 7.39 -23.27 20.09
N ALA A 45 6.63 -22.38 20.71
CA ALA A 45 5.26 -22.67 21.08
C ALA A 45 4.59 -23.33 19.86
N ASN A 46 4.00 -24.50 20.11
CA ASN A 46 3.26 -25.29 19.13
C ASN A 46 2.16 -24.38 18.57
N ARG A 47 2.41 -23.68 17.47
CA ARG A 47 1.39 -22.89 16.78
C ARG A 47 0.43 -23.92 16.24
N GLY A 48 -0.76 -23.96 16.82
CA GLY A 48 -1.87 -24.75 16.27
C GLY A 48 -2.01 -24.45 14.77
N PRO A 49 -2.78 -25.25 14.03
CA PRO A 49 -2.91 -25.07 12.57
C PRO A 49 -3.26 -23.61 12.27
N THR A 50 -2.32 -22.89 11.69
CA THR A 50 -2.56 -21.53 11.23
C THR A 50 -3.57 -21.60 10.09
N ALA A 51 -4.63 -20.79 10.16
CA ALA A 51 -5.54 -20.64 9.03
C ALA A 51 -4.73 -20.38 7.74
N PRO A 52 -5.17 -20.93 6.60
CA PRO A 52 -4.47 -20.67 5.35
C PRO A 52 -4.41 -19.16 5.08
N PRO A 53 -3.32 -18.67 4.47
CA PRO A 53 -3.20 -17.27 4.14
C PRO A 53 -4.31 -16.83 3.17
N MET A 54 -4.66 -15.54 3.18
CA MET A 54 -5.53 -14.98 2.14
C MET A 54 -4.88 -15.16 0.77
N GLU A 55 -5.71 -15.42 -0.22
CA GLU A 55 -5.30 -15.49 -1.62
C GLU A 55 -6.13 -14.49 -2.44
N LEU A 56 -5.52 -13.89 -3.45
CA LEU A 56 -6.16 -13.06 -4.47
C LEU A 56 -5.79 -13.61 -5.85
N THR A 57 -6.79 -13.87 -6.66
CA THR A 57 -6.61 -14.48 -7.98
C THR A 57 -7.46 -13.80 -9.04
N THR A 58 -7.08 -13.99 -10.30
CA THR A 58 -7.89 -13.64 -11.48
C THR A 58 -7.88 -14.79 -12.47
N THR A 59 -8.94 -14.91 -13.25
CA THR A 59 -8.98 -15.82 -14.41
C THR A 59 -8.35 -15.19 -15.65
N GLY A 60 -7.98 -13.91 -15.59
CA GLY A 60 -7.46 -13.17 -16.73
C GLY A 60 -6.01 -13.49 -17.11
N TRP A 61 -5.16 -13.75 -16.11
CA TRP A 61 -3.74 -14.11 -16.28
C TRP A 61 -3.22 -14.79 -15.00
N GLN A 62 -2.07 -15.46 -15.11
CA GLN A 62 -1.37 -16.01 -13.95
C GLN A 62 -0.61 -14.90 -13.21
N ASP A 63 -0.49 -15.01 -11.89
CA ASP A 63 0.28 -14.07 -11.08
C ASP A 63 1.69 -13.88 -11.66
N GLY A 64 2.09 -12.62 -11.83
CA GLY A 64 3.37 -12.25 -12.47
C GLY A 64 3.41 -12.33 -14.01
N ALA A 65 2.35 -12.77 -14.67
CA ALA A 65 2.32 -12.86 -16.14
C ALA A 65 1.92 -11.54 -16.81
N ILE A 66 2.01 -11.52 -18.15
CA ILE A 66 1.58 -10.36 -18.95
C ILE A 66 0.06 -10.20 -18.88
N ILE A 67 -0.39 -9.00 -18.57
CA ILE A 67 -1.80 -8.63 -18.55
C ILE A 67 -2.34 -8.56 -19.99
N PRO A 68 -3.42 -9.29 -20.33
CA PRO A 68 -4.05 -9.21 -21.65
C PRO A 68 -4.56 -7.81 -21.98
N ASN A 69 -4.41 -7.41 -23.24
CA ASN A 69 -4.75 -6.07 -23.73
C ASN A 69 -6.17 -5.60 -23.37
N LYS A 70 -7.15 -6.51 -23.31
CA LYS A 70 -8.55 -6.16 -22.96
C LYS A 70 -8.70 -5.50 -21.59
N TYR A 71 -7.77 -5.73 -20.68
CA TYR A 71 -7.75 -5.14 -19.34
C TYR A 71 -6.91 -3.86 -19.24
N THR A 72 -6.35 -3.39 -20.35
CA THR A 72 -5.33 -2.33 -20.38
C THR A 72 -5.75 -1.17 -21.27
N GLN A 73 -5.02 -0.06 -21.19
CA GLN A 73 -5.21 1.11 -22.07
C GLN A 73 -4.69 0.89 -23.51
N ALA A 74 -4.34 -0.34 -23.90
CA ALA A 74 -4.05 -0.68 -25.28
C ALA A 74 -5.32 -0.80 -26.14
N VAL A 75 -6.50 -0.84 -25.53
CA VAL A 75 -7.80 -0.88 -26.18
C VAL A 75 -8.65 0.33 -25.78
N GLN A 76 -9.61 0.69 -26.64
CA GLN A 76 -10.49 1.85 -26.38
C GLN A 76 -11.44 1.60 -25.19
N MET A 77 -11.94 0.37 -25.07
CA MET A 77 -12.87 -0.02 -24.00
C MET A 77 -12.19 -1.01 -23.05
N THR A 78 -11.48 -0.46 -22.07
CA THR A 78 -10.84 -1.26 -21.03
C THR A 78 -11.89 -1.81 -20.07
N VAL A 79 -11.80 -3.10 -19.75
CA VAL A 79 -12.64 -3.74 -18.72
C VAL A 79 -11.82 -4.13 -17.52
N SER A 80 -12.40 -4.11 -16.32
CA SER A 80 -11.74 -4.64 -15.13
C SER A 80 -11.68 -6.17 -15.18
N PRO A 81 -10.62 -6.82 -14.67
CA PRO A 81 -10.57 -8.27 -14.59
C PRO A 81 -11.58 -8.81 -13.57
N ALA A 82 -12.00 -10.06 -13.75
CA ALA A 82 -12.61 -10.81 -12.67
C ALA A 82 -11.58 -11.07 -11.58
N LEU A 83 -11.96 -10.81 -10.33
CA LEU A 83 -11.11 -11.03 -9.15
C LEU A 83 -11.83 -11.94 -8.16
N THR A 84 -11.08 -12.82 -7.49
CA THR A 84 -11.60 -13.65 -6.41
C THR A 84 -10.59 -13.65 -5.26
N TRP A 85 -11.09 -13.53 -4.02
CA TRP A 85 -10.26 -13.65 -2.82
C TRP A 85 -10.86 -14.64 -1.84
N THR A 86 -9.98 -15.38 -1.15
CA THR A 86 -10.33 -16.46 -0.25
C THR A 86 -9.60 -16.33 1.08
N ASN A 87 -9.98 -17.18 2.03
CA ASN A 87 -9.32 -17.30 3.34
C ASN A 87 -9.29 -15.99 4.14
N ALA A 88 -10.33 -15.17 4.01
CA ALA A 88 -10.46 -13.98 4.84
C ALA A 88 -10.45 -14.36 6.33
N PRO A 89 -9.70 -13.65 7.21
CA PRO A 89 -9.69 -13.91 8.63
C PRO A 89 -11.07 -13.81 9.26
N ALA A 90 -11.34 -14.62 10.29
CA ALA A 90 -12.56 -14.50 11.07
C ALA A 90 -12.70 -13.09 11.67
N GLY A 91 -13.91 -12.55 11.69
CA GLY A 91 -14.18 -11.18 12.16
C GLY A 91 -13.96 -10.10 11.12
N THR A 92 -13.63 -10.44 9.88
CA THR A 92 -13.59 -9.46 8.78
C THR A 92 -14.96 -8.80 8.63
N GLN A 93 -14.98 -7.46 8.61
CA GLN A 93 -16.18 -6.64 8.43
C GLN A 93 -16.24 -5.96 7.06
N SER A 94 -15.10 -5.65 6.48
CA SER A 94 -15.01 -5.10 5.12
C SER A 94 -13.67 -5.43 4.46
N PHE A 95 -13.60 -5.16 3.14
CA PHE A 95 -12.35 -5.21 2.41
C PHE A 95 -12.03 -3.87 1.73
N VAL A 96 -10.75 -3.71 1.40
CA VAL A 96 -10.25 -2.66 0.51
C VAL A 96 -9.43 -3.32 -0.58
N LEU A 97 -9.73 -3.00 -1.84
CA LEU A 97 -8.92 -3.37 -3.01
C LEU A 97 -8.14 -2.14 -3.47
N HIS A 98 -6.84 -2.26 -3.55
CA HIS A 98 -5.94 -1.23 -4.06
C HIS A 98 -5.16 -1.78 -5.27
N PHE A 99 -5.45 -1.24 -6.44
CA PHE A 99 -4.74 -1.53 -7.68
C PHE A 99 -3.92 -0.32 -8.10
N HIS A 100 -2.62 -0.48 -8.23
CA HIS A 100 -1.69 0.62 -8.47
C HIS A 100 -0.47 0.20 -9.29
N ASP A 101 0.27 1.19 -9.80
CA ASP A 101 1.51 1.04 -10.55
C ASP A 101 2.68 1.59 -9.72
N PRO A 102 3.42 0.75 -8.96
CA PRO A 102 4.52 1.18 -8.11
C PRO A 102 5.76 1.63 -8.89
N ASP A 103 5.85 1.38 -10.20
CA ASP A 103 6.97 1.83 -11.02
C ASP A 103 6.86 3.32 -11.42
N VAL A 104 5.73 3.97 -11.10
CA VAL A 104 5.50 5.39 -11.36
C VAL A 104 5.66 6.19 -10.08
N ALA A 105 6.62 7.12 -10.06
CA ALA A 105 6.69 8.18 -9.04
C ALA A 105 5.96 9.42 -9.55
N LEU A 106 4.85 9.79 -8.90
CA LEU A 106 4.10 10.99 -9.28
C LEU A 106 4.86 12.25 -8.83
N THR A 107 5.10 13.12 -9.77
CA THR A 107 5.75 14.46 -9.69
C THR A 107 6.34 14.85 -8.32
N GLY A 108 7.59 14.42 -8.08
CA GLY A 108 8.34 14.84 -6.88
C GLY A 108 7.84 14.26 -5.55
N THR A 109 7.00 13.24 -5.58
CA THR A 109 6.46 12.56 -4.40
C THR A 109 6.86 11.08 -4.37
N THR A 110 6.59 10.41 -3.25
CA THR A 110 6.68 8.95 -3.14
C THR A 110 5.37 8.24 -3.50
N ASN A 111 4.36 8.99 -3.95
CA ASN A 111 3.10 8.42 -4.40
C ASN A 111 3.25 7.77 -5.77
N ASP A 112 2.57 6.66 -5.95
CA ASP A 112 2.44 5.94 -7.20
C ASP A 112 1.06 6.18 -7.86
N GLN A 113 0.88 5.63 -9.06
CA GLN A 113 -0.36 5.82 -9.80
C GLN A 113 -1.45 4.88 -9.29
N VAL A 114 -2.54 5.45 -8.78
CA VAL A 114 -3.75 4.70 -8.43
C VAL A 114 -4.52 4.34 -9.69
N HIS A 115 -4.64 3.05 -9.96
CA HIS A 115 -5.37 2.48 -11.09
C HIS A 115 -6.79 2.09 -10.71
N TRP A 116 -7.02 1.62 -9.47
CA TRP A 116 -8.36 1.34 -8.95
C TRP A 116 -8.30 1.17 -7.43
N LEU A 117 -8.96 2.04 -6.71
CA LEU A 117 -9.18 1.92 -5.29
C LEU A 117 -10.66 1.65 -5.06
N VAL A 118 -10.98 0.52 -4.42
CA VAL A 118 -12.33 0.17 -3.99
C VAL A 118 -12.31 -0.03 -2.49
N TRP A 119 -13.17 0.66 -1.75
CA TRP A 119 -13.21 0.58 -0.30
C TRP A 119 -14.62 0.34 0.23
N ASN A 120 -14.69 -0.05 1.51
CA ASN A 120 -15.91 -0.47 2.17
C ASN A 120 -16.62 -1.63 1.43
N ILE A 121 -15.83 -2.55 0.85
CA ILE A 121 -16.36 -3.76 0.21
C ILE A 121 -16.94 -4.64 1.33
N PRO A 122 -18.21 -5.06 1.26
CA PRO A 122 -18.84 -5.89 2.30
C PRO A 122 -18.10 -7.20 2.53
N ALA A 123 -18.06 -7.68 3.78
CA ALA A 123 -17.43 -8.95 4.13
C ALA A 123 -18.05 -10.18 3.40
N THR A 124 -19.27 -10.05 2.91
CA THR A 124 -19.96 -11.07 2.12
C THR A 124 -19.53 -11.09 0.64
N THR A 125 -18.90 -10.02 0.14
CA THR A 125 -18.34 -9.94 -1.21
C THR A 125 -16.98 -10.63 -1.20
N THR A 126 -16.82 -11.69 -1.98
CA THR A 126 -15.54 -12.43 -2.11
C THR A 126 -15.02 -12.47 -3.55
N SER A 127 -15.68 -11.74 -4.46
CA SER A 127 -15.27 -11.65 -5.86
C SER A 127 -15.83 -10.40 -6.52
N PHE A 128 -15.18 -9.95 -7.57
CA PHE A 128 -15.72 -9.03 -8.56
C PHE A 128 -15.81 -9.72 -9.92
N ALA A 129 -16.90 -9.49 -10.63
CA ALA A 129 -17.05 -9.96 -12.01
C ALA A 129 -16.13 -9.17 -12.95
N GLU A 130 -15.83 -9.73 -14.12
CA GLU A 130 -15.20 -8.99 -15.21
C GLU A 130 -16.13 -7.83 -15.65
N GLY A 131 -15.54 -6.64 -15.84
CA GLY A 131 -16.29 -5.48 -16.33
C GLY A 131 -17.16 -4.81 -15.26
N MET A 132 -16.62 -4.62 -14.04
CA MET A 132 -17.30 -3.82 -13.00
C MET A 132 -17.73 -2.45 -13.55
N PRO A 133 -18.94 -1.98 -13.21
CA PRO A 133 -19.49 -0.75 -13.79
C PRO A 133 -18.75 0.50 -13.30
N ALA A 134 -18.84 1.58 -14.09
CA ALA A 134 -18.48 2.92 -13.65
C ALA A 134 -19.50 3.47 -12.65
N GLY A 135 -19.10 4.42 -11.82
CA GLY A 135 -19.94 5.10 -10.83
C GLY A 135 -19.28 5.12 -9.44
N ALA A 136 -19.69 6.07 -8.61
CA ALA A 136 -19.12 6.23 -7.27
C ALA A 136 -19.36 5.05 -6.33
N ILE A 137 -20.49 4.37 -6.54
CA ILE A 137 -20.97 3.26 -5.72
C ILE A 137 -21.19 2.05 -6.63
N LEU A 138 -20.60 0.93 -6.26
CA LEU A 138 -20.76 -0.35 -6.95
C LEU A 138 -22.04 -1.08 -6.50
N PRO A 139 -22.49 -2.13 -7.23
CA PRO A 139 -23.73 -2.84 -6.90
C PRO A 139 -23.80 -3.44 -5.49
N ASP A 140 -22.67 -3.76 -4.89
CA ASP A 140 -22.55 -4.28 -3.51
C ASP A 140 -22.50 -3.18 -2.44
N GLY A 141 -22.58 -1.91 -2.83
CA GLY A 141 -22.51 -0.75 -1.95
C GLY A 141 -21.08 -0.25 -1.64
N SER A 142 -20.06 -0.92 -2.15
CA SER A 142 -18.69 -0.41 -2.05
C SER A 142 -18.50 0.84 -2.91
N ARG A 143 -17.46 1.62 -2.59
CA ARG A 143 -17.12 2.86 -3.30
C ARG A 143 -15.85 2.69 -4.12
N GLN A 144 -15.72 3.41 -5.21
CA GLN A 144 -14.54 3.31 -6.06
C GLN A 144 -14.04 4.65 -6.61
N ILE A 145 -12.74 4.70 -6.89
CA ILE A 145 -12.06 5.80 -7.60
C ILE A 145 -10.78 5.31 -8.27
N SER A 146 -10.36 6.02 -9.30
CA SER A 146 -9.05 5.89 -9.95
C SER A 146 -8.59 7.25 -10.47
N ALA A 147 -7.42 7.34 -11.06
CA ALA A 147 -6.96 8.53 -11.78
C ALA A 147 -7.78 8.85 -13.06
N SER A 148 -8.72 7.97 -13.44
CA SER A 148 -9.70 8.23 -14.51
C SER A 148 -11.10 8.55 -13.97
N GLY A 149 -11.24 8.83 -12.67
CA GLY A 149 -12.50 9.05 -11.99
C GLY A 149 -13.06 7.77 -11.37
N GLN A 150 -14.37 7.66 -11.31
CA GLN A 150 -15.09 6.59 -10.60
C GLN A 150 -15.23 5.33 -11.48
N VAL A 151 -14.11 4.77 -11.89
CA VAL A 151 -14.05 3.63 -12.82
C VAL A 151 -12.69 2.94 -12.70
N TYR A 152 -12.62 1.67 -13.08
CA TYR A 152 -11.36 0.97 -13.30
C TYR A 152 -10.52 1.68 -14.37
N ARG A 153 -9.24 1.91 -14.08
CA ARG A 153 -8.25 2.39 -15.04
C ARG A 153 -7.27 1.25 -15.34
N GLY A 154 -7.25 0.76 -16.55
CA GLY A 154 -6.32 -0.29 -16.97
C GLY A 154 -4.86 0.16 -16.95
N PRO A 155 -3.91 -0.78 -16.94
CA PRO A 155 -2.49 -0.54 -17.17
C PRO A 155 -2.20 0.29 -18.41
N GLY A 156 -1.21 1.19 -18.32
CA GLY A 156 -0.95 2.15 -19.41
C GLY A 156 0.52 2.48 -19.63
N ALA A 157 1.48 1.68 -19.15
CA ALA A 157 2.91 1.92 -19.33
C ALA A 157 3.27 2.16 -20.80
N PRO A 158 4.18 3.11 -21.09
CA PRO A 158 4.54 3.47 -22.47
C PRO A 158 5.22 2.32 -23.21
N ALA A 159 5.11 2.29 -24.53
CA ALA A 159 5.75 1.26 -25.37
C ALA A 159 7.30 1.33 -25.33
N ALA A 160 7.85 2.52 -25.17
CA ALA A 160 9.27 2.74 -24.98
C ALA A 160 9.60 2.68 -23.48
N GLY A 161 10.18 1.60 -23.00
CA GLY A 161 10.54 1.44 -21.60
C GLY A 161 10.40 0.00 -21.10
N PRO A 162 10.62 -0.25 -19.81
CA PRO A 162 10.43 -1.55 -19.20
C PRO A 162 8.94 -1.91 -19.12
N TYR A 163 8.66 -3.17 -18.80
CA TYR A 163 7.36 -3.56 -18.28
C TYR A 163 7.18 -2.96 -16.89
N HIS A 164 5.99 -2.41 -16.61
CA HIS A 164 5.60 -2.01 -15.28
C HIS A 164 4.89 -3.15 -14.54
N HIS A 165 4.99 -3.13 -13.21
CA HIS A 165 4.28 -4.03 -12.31
C HIS A 165 2.95 -3.38 -11.92
N TYR A 166 1.87 -4.04 -12.25
CA TYR A 166 0.53 -3.60 -11.87
C TYR A 166 0.03 -4.46 -10.74
N THR A 167 0.05 -3.92 -9.54
CA THR A 167 -0.15 -4.67 -8.29
C THR A 167 -1.56 -4.50 -7.77
N PHE A 168 -2.24 -5.62 -7.55
CA PHE A 168 -3.54 -5.70 -6.86
C PHE A 168 -3.29 -6.15 -5.43
N GLU A 169 -3.80 -5.39 -4.47
CA GLU A 169 -3.73 -5.70 -3.04
C GLU A 169 -5.14 -5.73 -2.47
N ILE A 170 -5.54 -6.83 -1.84
CA ILE A 170 -6.79 -6.92 -1.08
C ILE A 170 -6.48 -6.96 0.41
N TYR A 171 -7.13 -6.11 1.18
CA TYR A 171 -7.00 -6.02 2.63
C TYR A 171 -8.31 -6.42 3.29
N ALA A 172 -8.26 -7.32 4.27
CA ALA A 172 -9.38 -7.66 5.14
C ALA A 172 -9.30 -6.82 6.43
N LEU A 173 -10.38 -6.15 6.78
CA LEU A 173 -10.46 -5.23 7.91
C LEU A 173 -11.48 -5.72 8.94
N ASP A 174 -11.22 -5.47 10.24
CA ASP A 174 -12.17 -5.70 11.33
C ASP A 174 -13.10 -4.50 11.59
N VAL A 175 -13.20 -3.59 10.64
CA VAL A 175 -14.02 -2.39 10.69
C VAL A 175 -14.65 -2.14 9.32
N LYS A 176 -15.81 -1.46 9.30
CA LYS A 176 -16.39 -0.90 8.08
C LYS A 176 -15.82 0.50 7.83
N LEU A 177 -15.65 0.84 6.56
CA LEU A 177 -15.20 2.16 6.12
C LEU A 177 -16.35 3.00 5.51
N ASP A 178 -17.56 2.82 6.02
CA ASP A 178 -18.79 3.48 5.53
C ASP A 178 -18.79 5.00 5.73
N THR A 179 -18.00 5.50 6.68
CA THR A 179 -17.84 6.94 6.95
C THR A 179 -16.71 7.60 6.16
N VAL A 180 -15.92 6.82 5.41
CA VAL A 180 -14.80 7.38 4.63
C VAL A 180 -15.31 7.96 3.32
N GLU A 181 -15.46 9.28 3.29
CA GLU A 181 -15.83 10.01 2.08
C GLU A 181 -14.62 10.21 1.15
N PRO A 182 -14.84 10.21 -0.19
CA PRO A 182 -13.77 10.47 -1.14
C PRO A 182 -13.13 11.85 -0.90
N GLY A 183 -11.88 11.99 -1.31
CA GLY A 183 -11.18 13.26 -1.39
C GLY A 183 -11.47 13.98 -2.72
N ALA A 184 -10.76 15.07 -2.95
CA ALA A 184 -10.86 15.84 -4.20
C ALA A 184 -10.35 15.06 -5.42
N ASN A 185 -9.49 14.05 -5.20
CA ASN A 185 -8.93 13.17 -6.23
C ASN A 185 -8.60 11.79 -5.65
N GLU A 186 -8.08 10.90 -6.49
CA GLU A 186 -7.74 9.53 -6.10
C GLU A 186 -6.60 9.46 -5.06
N GLN A 187 -5.63 10.37 -5.09
CA GLN A 187 -4.52 10.37 -4.14
C GLN A 187 -4.97 10.81 -2.74
N GLU A 188 -5.80 11.83 -2.66
CA GLU A 188 -6.39 12.26 -1.39
C GLU A 188 -7.33 11.18 -0.84
N THR A 189 -8.14 10.54 -1.71
CA THR A 189 -9.01 9.44 -1.31
C THR A 189 -8.20 8.26 -0.80
N ARG A 190 -7.14 7.86 -1.51
CA ARG A 190 -6.20 6.82 -1.06
C ARG A 190 -5.64 7.15 0.32
N THR A 191 -5.18 8.38 0.53
CA THR A 191 -4.64 8.82 1.83
C THR A 191 -5.66 8.64 2.96
N LYS A 192 -6.91 9.05 2.74
CA LYS A 192 -8.01 8.89 3.72
C LYS A 192 -8.30 7.41 4.00
N VAL A 193 -8.43 6.59 2.96
CA VAL A 193 -8.71 5.15 3.09
C VAL A 193 -7.57 4.46 3.84
N MET A 194 -6.30 4.69 3.43
CA MET A 194 -5.14 4.07 4.09
C MET A 194 -5.01 4.51 5.55
N ALA A 195 -5.32 5.76 5.88
CA ALA A 195 -5.34 6.23 7.27
C ALA A 195 -6.42 5.53 8.09
N ALA A 196 -7.63 5.36 7.53
CA ALA A 196 -8.73 4.66 8.20
C ALA A 196 -8.50 3.15 8.40
N MET A 197 -7.61 2.55 7.60
CA MET A 197 -7.21 1.15 7.74
C MET A 197 -6.20 0.90 8.86
N GLN A 198 -5.50 1.95 9.35
CA GLN A 198 -4.43 1.80 10.35
C GLN A 198 -4.93 1.14 11.63
N GLY A 199 -4.26 0.03 12.03
CA GLY A 199 -4.64 -0.78 13.19
C GLY A 199 -5.78 -1.78 12.96
N HIS A 200 -6.45 -1.74 11.80
CA HIS A 200 -7.62 -2.53 11.48
C HIS A 200 -7.37 -3.66 10.45
N VAL A 201 -6.19 -3.74 9.87
CA VAL A 201 -5.85 -4.80 8.90
C VAL A 201 -5.65 -6.12 9.62
N ARG A 202 -6.42 -7.14 9.23
CA ARG A 202 -6.37 -8.51 9.77
C ARG A 202 -5.80 -9.52 8.78
N GLY A 203 -5.86 -9.22 7.49
CA GLY A 203 -5.30 -10.05 6.43
C GLY A 203 -5.02 -9.24 5.18
N LYS A 204 -4.13 -9.77 4.34
CA LYS A 204 -3.76 -9.17 3.07
C LYS A 204 -3.44 -10.27 2.08
N ALA A 205 -3.83 -10.08 0.82
CA ALA A 205 -3.31 -10.86 -0.30
C ALA A 205 -2.90 -9.91 -1.43
N VAL A 206 -1.93 -10.36 -2.23
CA VAL A 206 -1.35 -9.56 -3.32
C VAL A 206 -1.24 -10.45 -4.54
N MET A 207 -1.54 -9.90 -5.69
CA MET A 207 -1.18 -10.44 -6.99
C MET A 207 -0.74 -9.29 -7.91
N PHE A 208 0.04 -9.58 -8.93
CA PHE A 208 0.43 -8.58 -9.91
C PHE A 208 0.40 -9.12 -11.33
N GLY A 209 0.49 -8.21 -12.29
CA GLY A 209 0.74 -8.53 -13.68
C GLY A 209 1.68 -7.51 -14.30
N LEU A 210 2.29 -7.88 -15.40
CA LEU A 210 3.23 -7.04 -16.14
C LEU A 210 2.54 -6.47 -17.37
N PHE A 211 2.76 -5.20 -17.63
CA PHE A 211 2.27 -4.60 -18.85
C PHE A 211 3.18 -3.48 -19.36
N ARG A 212 3.27 -3.41 -20.67
CA ARG A 212 3.79 -2.31 -21.47
C ARG A 212 2.96 -2.28 -22.75
N ARG A 213 2.60 -1.08 -23.23
CA ARG A 213 1.89 -0.97 -24.51
C ARG A 213 2.67 -1.68 -25.61
N PRO A 214 1.98 -2.34 -26.56
CA PRO A 214 2.64 -2.83 -27.77
C PRO A 214 3.37 -1.68 -28.47
N GLY A 215 4.54 -1.97 -29.05
CA GLY A 215 5.22 -1.05 -29.95
C GLY A 215 4.37 -0.80 -31.21
N ALA A 216 4.52 0.39 -31.81
CA ALA A 216 3.90 0.70 -33.09
C ALA A 216 4.57 -0.08 -34.21
#